data_bec7a9803a93d74360897a012ac843ad
#
_entry.id   bec7a9803a93d74360897a012ac843ad
#
_cell.length_a   1.000
_cell.length_b   1.000
_cell.length_c   1.000
_cell.angle_alpha   90.00
_cell.angle_beta   90.00
_cell.angle_gamma   90.00
#
_symmetry.space_group_name_H-M   'P 1'
#
loop_
_entity.id
_entity.type
_entity.pdbx_description
1 polymer ?
#
loop_
_entity_poly.entity_id
_entity_poly.type
_entity_poly.pdbx_seq_one_letter_code
_entity_poly.pdbx_strand_id
1 'polypeptide(L)'
;MLGMDRATVEAAVEKYGKRVGEVIGVSKKFVIDQRTNDIFGALIENLDPMHNDVVWSKASPIGSTIVYGYLQVSMLSMVWKDIGMPIYSSDVAYTLNYGLNRVRFPSYMRVGIPVQGKVKMLSVDRKSKDQILWRFEAWFEQEGNPKPTMVAEPIFTILFYNEH
;
A
#
# COMPACT_ATOMS: atom_id res chain seq x y z
N MET A 1 29.97 1.18 23.63
CA MET A 1 29.27 0.82 22.38
C MET A 1 28.59 -0.53 22.62
N LEU A 2 27.30 -0.52 22.87
CA LEU A 2 26.51 -1.76 22.92
C LEU A 2 26.40 -2.27 21.48
N GLY A 3 26.99 -3.44 21.20
CA GLY A 3 26.86 -4.12 19.92
C GLY A 3 25.39 -4.46 19.71
N MET A 4 24.70 -3.66 18.88
CA MET A 4 23.41 -4.06 18.35
C MET A 4 23.70 -5.16 17.33
N ASP A 5 23.21 -6.37 17.59
CA ASP A 5 23.21 -7.44 16.59
C ASP A 5 22.45 -6.90 15.37
N ARG A 6 23.19 -6.56 14.31
CA ARG A 6 22.59 -6.14 13.05
C ARG A 6 21.80 -7.31 12.48
N ALA A 7 20.53 -7.06 12.14
CA ALA A 7 19.74 -8.08 11.48
C ALA A 7 20.40 -8.44 10.14
N THR A 8 20.84 -9.67 10.02
CA THR A 8 21.35 -10.21 8.75
C THR A 8 20.16 -10.54 7.82
N VAL A 9 20.44 -10.68 6.53
CA VAL A 9 19.45 -11.13 5.55
C VAL A 9 18.81 -12.45 5.98
N GLU A 10 19.62 -13.38 6.49
CA GLU A 10 19.19 -14.68 6.99
C GLU A 10 18.26 -14.56 8.19
N ALA A 11 18.61 -13.75 9.18
CA ALA A 11 17.78 -13.50 10.35
C ALA A 11 16.45 -12.84 9.97
N ALA A 12 16.47 -11.92 9.01
CA ALA A 12 15.26 -11.28 8.50
C ALA A 12 14.34 -12.28 7.77
N VAL A 13 14.91 -13.13 6.90
CA VAL A 13 14.15 -14.17 6.18
C VAL A 13 13.57 -15.18 7.18
N GLU A 14 14.30 -15.62 8.18
CA GLU A 14 13.81 -16.53 9.21
C GLU A 14 12.70 -15.90 10.04
N LYS A 15 12.92 -14.68 10.56
CA LYS A 15 11.97 -13.96 11.43
C LYS A 15 10.65 -13.70 10.72
N TYR A 16 10.72 -13.13 9.52
CA TYR A 16 9.52 -12.72 8.78
C TYR A 16 8.91 -13.87 7.98
N GLY A 17 9.69 -14.88 7.60
CA GLY A 17 9.21 -16.11 6.96
C GLY A 17 8.15 -16.83 7.77
N LYS A 18 8.25 -16.78 9.11
CA LYS A 18 7.26 -17.35 10.04
C LYS A 18 5.87 -16.68 9.95
N ARG A 19 5.80 -15.49 9.38
CA ARG A 19 4.55 -14.70 9.25
C ARG A 19 3.94 -14.75 7.86
N VAL A 20 4.48 -15.54 6.95
CA VAL A 20 3.92 -15.73 5.61
C VAL A 20 2.51 -16.31 5.72
N GLY A 21 1.56 -15.73 5.00
CA GLY A 21 0.13 -16.06 5.05
C GLY A 21 -0.68 -15.27 6.08
N GLU A 22 -0.03 -14.53 7.01
CA GLU A 22 -0.72 -13.71 8.01
C GLU A 22 -1.10 -12.34 7.48
N VAL A 23 -2.23 -11.80 7.97
CA VAL A 23 -2.52 -10.36 7.89
C VAL A 23 -1.63 -9.66 8.91
N ILE A 24 -0.63 -8.94 8.43
CA ILE A 24 0.42 -8.35 9.25
C ILE A 24 0.08 -6.95 9.75
N GLY A 25 -0.95 -6.34 9.20
CA GLY A 25 -1.38 -5.02 9.61
C GLY A 25 -2.71 -4.59 9.01
N VAL A 26 -3.37 -3.72 9.78
CA VAL A 26 -4.62 -3.04 9.43
C VAL A 26 -4.40 -1.57 9.74
N SER A 27 -4.56 -0.68 8.76
CA SER A 27 -4.37 0.75 8.94
C SER A 27 -5.48 1.37 9.80
N LYS A 28 -5.27 2.58 10.27
CA LYS A 28 -6.38 3.43 10.71
C LYS A 28 -7.32 3.67 9.54
N LYS A 29 -8.58 4.00 9.86
CA LYS A 29 -9.51 4.49 8.84
C LYS A 29 -9.08 5.89 8.39
N PHE A 30 -9.19 6.14 7.09
CA PHE A 30 -8.94 7.45 6.49
C PHE A 30 -10.01 7.76 5.44
N VAL A 31 -10.07 9.00 5.02
CA VAL A 31 -11.01 9.47 3.99
C VAL A 31 -10.21 10.16 2.89
N ILE A 32 -10.51 9.84 1.65
CA ILE A 32 -10.06 10.64 0.50
C ILE A 32 -11.21 11.58 0.16
N ASP A 33 -11.02 12.87 0.41
CA ASP A 33 -11.98 13.91 0.10
C ASP A 33 -11.90 14.35 -1.38
N GLN A 34 -12.87 15.13 -1.82
CA GLN A 34 -12.93 15.61 -3.21
C GLN A 34 -11.70 16.46 -3.56
N ARG A 35 -11.25 17.30 -2.64
CA ARG A 35 -10.08 18.16 -2.86
C ARG A 35 -8.82 17.34 -3.14
N THR A 36 -8.56 16.29 -2.37
CA THR A 36 -7.43 15.39 -2.59
C THR A 36 -7.53 14.71 -3.96
N ASN A 37 -8.73 14.27 -4.32
CA ASN A 37 -8.99 13.64 -5.61
C ASN A 37 -8.75 14.62 -6.78
N ASP A 38 -9.21 15.87 -6.66
CA ASP A 38 -9.04 16.93 -7.66
C ASP A 38 -7.57 17.32 -7.84
N ILE A 39 -6.80 17.42 -6.74
CA ILE A 39 -5.36 17.70 -6.79
C ILE A 39 -4.64 16.59 -7.54
N PHE A 40 -4.99 15.32 -7.28
CA PHE A 40 -4.38 14.21 -8.00
C PHE A 40 -4.73 14.25 -9.50
N GLY A 41 -5.98 14.52 -9.85
CA GLY A 41 -6.42 14.68 -11.25
C GLY A 41 -5.66 15.79 -11.97
N ALA A 42 -5.50 16.94 -11.33
CA ALA A 42 -4.72 18.05 -11.87
C ALA A 42 -3.24 17.69 -12.05
N LEU A 43 -2.64 16.97 -11.09
CA LEU A 43 -1.24 16.53 -11.15
C LEU A 43 -0.95 15.63 -12.35
N ILE A 44 -1.90 14.75 -12.69
CA ILE A 44 -1.75 13.80 -13.80
C ILE A 44 -2.41 14.28 -15.12
N GLU A 45 -2.90 15.54 -15.13
CA GLU A 45 -3.58 16.16 -16.27
C GLU A 45 -4.80 15.36 -16.76
N ASN A 46 -5.49 14.69 -15.85
CA ASN A 46 -6.71 13.93 -16.13
C ASN A 46 -7.87 14.42 -15.27
N LEU A 47 -8.76 15.23 -15.85
CA LEU A 47 -9.94 15.79 -15.17
C LEU A 47 -11.24 15.14 -15.66
N ASP A 48 -11.26 13.80 -15.69
CA ASP A 48 -12.47 13.05 -16.07
C ASP A 48 -13.61 13.33 -15.10
N PRO A 49 -14.83 13.66 -15.60
CA PRO A 49 -15.98 14.01 -14.77
C PRO A 49 -16.34 12.99 -13.70
N MET A 50 -16.13 11.69 -13.93
CA MET A 50 -16.41 10.67 -12.90
C MET A 50 -15.55 10.84 -11.63
N HIS A 51 -14.44 11.54 -11.72
CA HIS A 51 -13.56 11.81 -10.59
C HIS A 51 -13.72 13.23 -10.03
N ASN A 52 -13.97 14.22 -10.89
CA ASN A 52 -13.85 15.64 -10.53
C ASN A 52 -15.16 16.43 -10.56
N ASP A 53 -16.19 15.98 -11.29
CA ASP A 53 -17.47 16.68 -11.38
C ASP A 53 -18.51 16.02 -10.47
N VAL A 54 -18.72 16.64 -9.29
CA VAL A 54 -19.69 16.16 -8.29
C VAL A 54 -21.13 16.21 -8.81
N VAL A 55 -21.47 17.22 -9.63
CA VAL A 55 -22.84 17.39 -10.16
C VAL A 55 -23.11 16.31 -11.20
N TRP A 56 -22.22 16.15 -12.15
CA TRP A 56 -22.28 15.11 -13.17
C TRP A 56 -22.33 13.71 -12.54
N SER A 57 -21.45 13.44 -11.59
CA SER A 57 -21.34 12.14 -10.93
C SER A 57 -22.58 11.75 -10.12
N LYS A 58 -23.25 12.72 -9.49
CA LYS A 58 -24.54 12.47 -8.82
C LYS A 58 -25.64 12.04 -9.77
N ALA A 59 -25.64 12.51 -11.01
CA ALA A 59 -26.57 12.09 -12.04
C ALA A 59 -26.20 10.78 -12.73
N SER A 60 -24.97 10.28 -12.52
CA SER A 60 -24.46 9.03 -13.09
C SER A 60 -25.01 7.80 -12.36
N PRO A 61 -24.91 6.59 -12.97
CA PRO A 61 -25.33 5.35 -12.30
C PRO A 61 -24.58 5.05 -11.00
N ILE A 62 -23.39 5.64 -10.78
CA ILE A 62 -22.58 5.47 -9.55
C ILE A 62 -23.13 6.34 -8.41
N GLY A 63 -23.71 7.51 -8.73
CA GLY A 63 -24.33 8.43 -7.78
C GLY A 63 -23.36 9.27 -6.94
N SER A 64 -22.06 9.20 -7.23
CA SER A 64 -21.00 9.95 -6.55
C SER A 64 -19.74 9.99 -7.38
N THR A 65 -18.82 10.92 -7.09
CA THR A 65 -17.45 10.84 -7.59
C THR A 65 -16.73 9.63 -7.00
N ILE A 66 -15.81 9.09 -7.76
CA ILE A 66 -14.96 7.96 -7.36
C ILE A 66 -13.48 8.36 -7.32
N VAL A 67 -12.73 7.72 -6.46
CA VAL A 67 -11.29 7.93 -6.30
C VAL A 67 -10.55 7.34 -7.50
N TYR A 68 -9.55 8.06 -8.01
CA TYR A 68 -8.66 7.53 -9.03
C TYR A 68 -8.01 6.20 -8.63
N GLY A 69 -7.98 5.24 -9.53
CA GLY A 69 -7.35 3.94 -9.24
C GLY A 69 -5.87 4.08 -8.87
N TYR A 70 -5.11 4.90 -9.60
CA TYR A 70 -3.69 5.12 -9.28
C TYR A 70 -3.48 5.93 -8.00
N LEU A 71 -4.41 6.80 -7.60
CA LEU A 71 -4.37 7.41 -6.27
C LEU A 71 -4.50 6.35 -5.18
N GLN A 72 -5.42 5.38 -5.33
CA GLN A 72 -5.54 4.27 -4.38
C GLN A 72 -4.21 3.50 -4.25
N VAL A 73 -3.53 3.20 -5.37
CA VAL A 73 -2.21 2.55 -5.34
C VAL A 73 -1.20 3.40 -4.57
N SER A 74 -1.18 4.71 -4.80
CA SER A 74 -0.26 5.64 -4.12
C SER A 74 -0.53 5.71 -2.61
N MET A 75 -1.79 5.55 -2.18
CA MET A 75 -2.16 5.54 -0.76
C MET A 75 -1.63 4.33 0.02
N LEU A 76 -1.13 3.29 -0.66
CA LEU A 76 -0.41 2.20 0.01
C LEU A 76 0.78 2.72 0.82
N SER A 77 1.45 3.77 0.38
CA SER A 77 2.57 4.37 1.13
C SER A 77 2.16 4.83 2.53
N MET A 78 0.95 5.39 2.67
CA MET A 78 0.38 5.77 3.96
C MET A 78 0.06 4.53 4.81
N VAL A 79 -0.48 3.48 4.20
CA VAL A 79 -0.80 2.23 4.91
C VAL A 79 0.47 1.60 5.51
N TRP A 80 1.56 1.53 4.74
CA TRP A 80 2.85 1.00 5.23
C TRP A 80 3.35 1.75 6.45
N LYS A 81 3.28 3.07 6.42
CA LYS A 81 3.67 3.94 7.54
C LYS A 81 2.78 3.71 8.76
N ASP A 82 1.47 3.63 8.57
CA ASP A 82 0.49 3.52 9.66
C ASP A 82 0.56 2.17 10.39
N ILE A 83 0.81 1.08 9.67
CA ILE A 83 0.95 -0.26 10.28
C ILE A 83 2.32 -0.52 10.90
N GLY A 84 3.24 0.45 10.83
CA GLY A 84 4.57 0.32 11.42
C GLY A 84 5.39 -0.81 10.81
N MET A 85 5.37 -0.94 9.49
CA MET A 85 6.16 -1.97 8.81
C MET A 85 7.63 -1.87 9.17
N PRO A 86 8.32 -3.00 9.43
CA PRO A 86 9.74 -3.02 9.80
C PRO A 86 10.69 -2.56 8.68
N ILE A 87 10.15 -2.19 7.54
CA ILE A 87 10.88 -1.53 6.45
C ILE A 87 11.51 -0.17 6.86
N TYR A 88 11.18 0.31 8.05
CA TYR A 88 11.73 1.54 8.65
C TYR A 88 12.61 1.24 9.87
N SER A 89 13.11 -0.01 10.03
CA SER A 89 14.00 -0.34 11.13
C SER A 89 15.40 0.26 10.94
N SER A 90 16.14 0.44 12.05
CA SER A 90 17.51 0.99 12.04
C SER A 90 18.53 0.14 11.25
N ASP A 91 18.21 -1.14 11.02
CA ASP A 91 19.10 -2.06 10.32
C ASP A 91 18.92 -2.02 8.80
N VAL A 92 17.86 -1.34 8.34
CA VAL A 92 17.54 -1.20 6.92
C VAL A 92 18.15 0.08 6.37
N ALA A 93 19.03 -0.07 5.36
CA ALA A 93 19.60 1.06 4.65
C ALA A 93 18.58 1.73 3.72
N TYR A 94 17.89 0.91 2.91
CA TYR A 94 16.86 1.39 1.98
C TYR A 94 15.73 0.38 1.83
N THR A 95 14.52 0.92 1.67
CA THR A 95 13.35 0.21 1.20
C THR A 95 12.95 0.78 -0.15
N LEU A 96 13.02 -0.04 -1.19
CA LEU A 96 12.72 0.37 -2.55
C LEU A 96 11.46 -0.30 -3.07
N ASN A 97 10.58 0.47 -3.67
CA ASN A 97 9.48 -0.08 -4.45
C ASN A 97 10.07 -0.84 -5.64
N TYR A 98 9.93 -2.16 -5.66
CA TYR A 98 10.42 -2.98 -6.76
C TYR A 98 9.39 -3.10 -7.87
N GLY A 99 8.12 -3.19 -7.50
CA GLY A 99 7.01 -3.27 -8.47
C GLY A 99 5.70 -3.74 -7.86
N LEU A 100 4.77 -4.01 -8.77
CA LEU A 100 3.44 -4.54 -8.50
C LEU A 100 3.18 -5.69 -9.47
N ASN A 101 2.97 -6.91 -8.96
CA ASN A 101 2.63 -8.06 -9.83
C ASN A 101 1.19 -7.97 -10.34
N ARG A 102 0.29 -7.50 -9.48
CA ARG A 102 -1.14 -7.46 -9.78
C ARG A 102 -1.77 -6.24 -9.14
N VAL A 103 -2.62 -5.55 -9.89
CA VAL A 103 -3.53 -4.53 -9.38
C VAL A 103 -4.90 -4.77 -9.98
N ARG A 104 -5.94 -4.74 -9.15
CA ARG A 104 -7.35 -4.82 -9.57
C ARG A 104 -8.19 -3.87 -8.72
N PHE A 105 -9.25 -3.34 -9.32
CA PHE A 105 -10.24 -2.48 -8.68
C PHE A 105 -11.61 -3.15 -8.75
N PRO A 106 -11.90 -4.11 -7.84
CA PRO A 106 -13.12 -4.93 -7.90
C PRO A 106 -14.40 -4.15 -7.66
N SER A 107 -14.29 -2.97 -7.04
CA SER A 107 -15.40 -2.06 -6.81
C SER A 107 -14.93 -0.62 -6.77
N TYR A 108 -15.88 0.33 -6.86
CA TYR A 108 -15.56 1.75 -6.82
C TYR A 108 -15.24 2.20 -5.38
N MET A 109 -14.15 2.96 -5.21
CA MET A 109 -13.92 3.72 -3.99
C MET A 109 -14.62 5.07 -4.15
N ARG A 110 -15.70 5.29 -3.40
CA ARG A 110 -16.41 6.58 -3.42
C ARG A 110 -15.66 7.62 -2.62
N VAL A 111 -15.61 8.84 -3.14
CA VAL A 111 -15.02 9.98 -2.44
C VAL A 111 -15.81 10.28 -1.16
N GLY A 112 -15.12 10.64 -0.08
CA GLY A 112 -15.74 11.04 1.19
C GLY A 112 -16.19 9.91 2.11
N ILE A 113 -16.06 8.66 1.72
CA ILE A 113 -16.43 7.50 2.55
C ILE A 113 -15.18 6.91 3.22
N PRO A 114 -15.22 6.58 4.53
CA PRO A 114 -14.09 5.99 5.23
C PRO A 114 -13.62 4.68 4.60
N VAL A 115 -12.31 4.54 4.51
CA VAL A 115 -11.63 3.37 3.96
C VAL A 115 -10.53 2.90 4.90
N GLN A 116 -10.21 1.61 4.87
CA GLN A 116 -9.16 0.99 5.67
C GLN A 116 -8.32 0.07 4.81
N GLY A 117 -7.00 0.18 4.93
CA GLY A 117 -6.04 -0.68 4.27
C GLY A 117 -5.67 -1.90 5.12
N LYS A 118 -5.54 -3.04 4.48
CA LYS A 118 -5.07 -4.29 5.08
C LYS A 118 -3.93 -4.86 4.28
N VAL A 119 -3.01 -5.53 4.97
CA VAL A 119 -1.80 -6.10 4.37
C VAL A 119 -1.56 -7.50 4.88
N LYS A 120 -1.36 -8.43 3.95
CA LYS A 120 -0.97 -9.81 4.18
C LYS A 120 0.41 -10.08 3.61
N MET A 121 1.22 -10.81 4.32
CA MET A 121 2.54 -11.23 3.85
C MET A 121 2.42 -12.44 2.92
N LEU A 122 2.98 -12.36 1.71
CA LEU A 122 2.99 -13.45 0.73
C LEU A 122 4.29 -14.21 0.73
N SER A 123 5.42 -13.51 0.71
CA SER A 123 6.75 -14.14 0.81
C SER A 123 7.81 -13.14 1.26
N VAL A 124 8.88 -13.68 1.81
CA VAL A 124 10.15 -13.00 2.05
C VAL A 124 11.26 -13.91 1.55
N ASP A 125 12.00 -13.45 0.54
CA ASP A 125 12.99 -14.26 -0.15
C ASP A 125 14.34 -13.55 -0.13
N ARG A 126 15.42 -14.30 0.07
CA ARG A 126 16.75 -13.77 -0.12
C ARG A 126 16.95 -13.43 -1.60
N LYS A 127 17.41 -12.21 -1.90
CA LYS A 127 17.74 -11.75 -3.25
C LYS A 127 19.26 -11.74 -3.49
N SER A 128 20.03 -11.31 -2.47
CA SER A 128 21.51 -11.30 -2.47
C SER A 128 22.03 -11.42 -1.03
N LYS A 129 23.33 -11.20 -0.83
CA LYS A 129 23.94 -11.20 0.51
C LYS A 129 23.43 -10.09 1.43
N ASP A 130 22.96 -8.98 0.84
CA ASP A 130 22.55 -7.75 1.51
C ASP A 130 21.10 -7.31 1.17
N GLN A 131 20.35 -8.15 0.43
CA GLN A 131 19.01 -7.81 -0.03
C GLN A 131 18.01 -8.94 0.15
N ILE A 132 16.80 -8.57 0.55
CA ILE A 132 15.60 -9.42 0.48
C ILE A 132 14.60 -8.86 -0.51
N LEU A 133 13.81 -9.75 -1.09
CA LEU A 133 12.62 -9.44 -1.86
C LEU A 133 11.39 -9.78 -1.03
N TRP A 134 10.55 -8.80 -0.77
CA TRP A 134 9.41 -8.94 0.12
C TRP A 134 8.10 -8.68 -0.63
N ARG A 135 7.21 -9.69 -0.68
CA ARG A 135 5.94 -9.62 -1.40
C ARG A 135 4.77 -9.60 -0.43
N PHE A 136 3.79 -8.78 -0.77
CA PHE A 136 2.57 -8.63 0.01
C PHE A 136 1.34 -8.71 -0.87
N GLU A 137 0.20 -8.99 -0.27
CA GLU A 137 -1.12 -8.67 -0.78
C GLU A 137 -1.66 -7.52 0.07
N ALA A 138 -2.08 -6.44 -0.59
CA ALA A 138 -2.67 -5.28 0.08
C ALA A 138 -4.02 -4.98 -0.54
N TRP A 139 -5.01 -4.64 0.29
CA TRP A 139 -6.34 -4.28 -0.19
C TRP A 139 -6.96 -3.18 0.64
N PHE A 140 -7.90 -2.46 0.02
CA PHE A 140 -8.72 -1.45 0.68
C PHE A 140 -10.16 -1.91 0.82
N GLU A 141 -10.69 -1.77 2.03
CA GLU A 141 -12.10 -1.97 2.35
C GLU A 141 -12.74 -0.62 2.66
N GLN A 142 -13.83 -0.29 1.98
CA GLN A 142 -14.59 0.92 2.20
C GLN A 142 -15.89 0.62 2.92
N GLU A 143 -16.31 1.49 3.85
CA GLU A 143 -17.56 1.33 4.58
C GLU A 143 -18.76 1.24 3.61
N GLY A 144 -19.66 0.28 3.89
CA GLY A 144 -20.84 0.03 3.05
C GLY A 144 -20.55 -0.66 1.70
N ASN A 145 -19.31 -1.01 1.41
CA ASN A 145 -18.95 -1.71 0.17
C ASN A 145 -18.67 -3.19 0.47
N PRO A 146 -19.37 -4.15 -0.16
CA PRO A 146 -19.18 -5.58 0.11
C PRO A 146 -17.90 -6.16 -0.51
N LYS A 147 -17.24 -5.42 -1.38
CA LYS A 147 -16.01 -5.85 -2.08
C LYS A 147 -14.89 -4.85 -1.81
N PRO A 148 -13.62 -5.30 -1.81
CA PRO A 148 -12.48 -4.40 -1.79
C PRO A 148 -12.55 -3.41 -2.96
N THR A 149 -12.12 -2.18 -2.71
CA THR A 149 -12.04 -1.15 -3.77
C THR A 149 -10.75 -1.27 -4.58
N MET A 150 -9.72 -1.84 -3.98
CA MET A 150 -8.46 -2.19 -4.62
C MET A 150 -7.89 -3.46 -3.99
N VAL A 151 -7.27 -4.31 -4.81
CA VAL A 151 -6.37 -5.39 -4.38
C VAL A 151 -5.10 -5.29 -5.21
N ALA A 152 -3.94 -5.30 -4.55
CA ALA A 152 -2.64 -5.21 -5.19
C ALA A 152 -1.64 -6.19 -4.58
N GLU A 153 -0.63 -6.58 -5.34
CA GLU A 153 0.51 -7.37 -4.87
C GLU A 153 1.81 -6.55 -4.96
N PRO A 154 2.05 -5.61 -4.01
CA PRO A 154 3.28 -4.83 -3.96
C PRO A 154 4.49 -5.68 -3.58
N ILE A 155 5.62 -5.31 -4.19
CA ILE A 155 6.92 -5.95 -3.99
C ILE A 155 7.93 -4.89 -3.60
N PHE A 156 8.68 -5.17 -2.53
CA PHE A 156 9.78 -4.32 -2.08
C PHE A 156 11.11 -5.07 -2.18
N THR A 157 12.16 -4.33 -2.50
CA THR A 157 13.53 -4.74 -2.22
C THR A 157 13.99 -4.00 -0.97
N ILE A 158 14.41 -4.74 0.04
CA ILE A 158 14.97 -4.21 1.28
C ILE A 158 16.47 -4.43 1.23
N LEU A 159 17.24 -3.34 1.40
CA LEU A 159 18.68 -3.36 1.49
C LEU A 159 19.09 -3.16 2.95
N PHE A 160 19.95 -4.04 3.44
CA PHE A 160 20.56 -3.93 4.76
C PHE A 160 21.90 -3.19 4.66
N TYR A 161 22.34 -2.58 5.75
CA TYR A 161 23.68 -2.03 5.80
C TYR A 161 24.71 -3.15 5.67
N ASN A 162 25.71 -2.95 4.80
CA ASN A 162 26.85 -3.84 4.74
C ASN A 162 27.65 -3.74 6.05
N GLU A 163 28.12 -4.88 6.56
CA GLU A 163 29.19 -4.89 7.54
C GLU A 163 30.47 -4.39 6.84
N HIS A 164 31.05 -3.33 7.35
CA HIS A 164 32.38 -2.86 6.97
C HIS A 164 33.42 -3.51 7.86
#